data_aa7995032580b721ca907c4471c1270a
#
_entry.id   aa7995032580b721ca907c4471c1270a
#
_cell.length_a   1.000
_cell.length_b   1.000
_cell.length_c   1.000
_cell.angle_alpha   90.00
_cell.angle_beta   90.00
_cell.angle_gamma   90.00
#
_symmetry.space_group_name_H-M   'P 1'
#
loop_
_entity.id
_entity.type
_entity.pdbx_description
1 polymer ?
#
loop_
_entity_poly.entity_id
_entity_poly.type
_entity_poly.pdbx_seq_one_letter_code
_entity_poly.pdbx_strand_id
1 'polypeptide(L)' 'MDRIDAVEEKVAHLLRAVEDLSDVVTRQGKELDRLNRMVGMLAEREAEREAAGGGAIEANVRPPHW' A
#
# COMPACT_ATOMS: atom_id res chain seq x y z
N MET A 1 -6.86 -37.59 27.68
CA MET A 1 -5.95 -36.56 27.24
C MET A 1 -5.55 -35.71 28.41
N ASP A 2 -4.29 -35.48 28.60
CA ASP A 2 -3.90 -34.74 29.77
C ASP A 2 -3.63 -33.28 29.39
N ARG A 3 -3.19 -32.53 30.41
CA ARG A 3 -3.00 -31.12 30.22
C ARG A 3 -1.93 -30.77 29.20
N ILE A 4 -0.89 -31.57 29.18
CA ILE A 4 0.22 -31.34 28.28
C ILE A 4 -0.23 -31.49 26.85
N ASP A 5 -1.06 -32.52 26.58
CA ASP A 5 -1.56 -32.73 25.23
C ASP A 5 -2.42 -31.53 24.78
N ALA A 6 -3.26 -31.03 25.69
CA ALA A 6 -4.12 -29.91 25.37
C ALA A 6 -3.30 -28.66 25.09
N VAL A 7 -2.25 -28.45 25.88
CA VAL A 7 -1.38 -27.30 25.68
C VAL A 7 -0.64 -27.41 24.37
N GLU A 8 -0.14 -28.60 24.05
CA GLU A 8 0.58 -28.81 22.81
C GLU A 8 -0.31 -28.54 21.60
N GLU A 9 -1.56 -28.94 21.69
CA GLU A 9 -2.49 -28.69 20.61
C GLU A 9 -2.72 -27.20 20.41
N LYS A 10 -2.84 -26.47 21.53
CA LYS A 10 -3.05 -25.05 21.45
C LYS A 10 -1.82 -24.35 20.88
N VAL A 11 -0.64 -24.79 21.30
CA VAL A 11 0.57 -24.20 20.77
C VAL A 11 0.68 -24.43 19.27
N ALA A 12 0.36 -25.65 18.83
CA ALA A 12 0.41 -25.96 17.41
C ALA A 12 -0.58 -25.10 16.64
N HIS A 13 -1.76 -24.91 17.20
CA HIS A 13 -2.77 -24.07 16.56
C HIS A 13 -2.30 -22.62 16.47
N LEU A 14 -1.71 -22.13 17.55
CA LEU A 14 -1.23 -20.76 17.55
C LEU A 14 -0.08 -20.54 16.59
N LEU A 15 0.81 -21.53 16.48
CA LEU A 15 1.91 -21.44 15.54
C LEU A 15 1.39 -21.36 14.11
N ARG A 16 0.38 -22.15 13.80
CA ARG A 16 -0.21 -22.12 12.48
C ARG A 16 -0.85 -20.77 12.21
N ALA A 17 -1.55 -20.24 13.22
CA ALA A 17 -2.18 -18.94 13.07
C ALA A 17 -1.15 -17.85 12.84
N VAL A 18 -0.02 -17.91 13.54
CA VAL A 18 1.04 -16.94 13.36
C VAL A 18 1.64 -17.05 11.97
N GLU A 19 1.82 -18.26 11.48
CA GLU A 19 2.36 -18.46 10.15
C GLU A 19 1.40 -17.91 9.09
N ASP A 20 0.11 -18.13 9.27
CA ASP A 20 -0.88 -17.62 8.33
C ASP A 20 -0.89 -16.11 8.34
N LEU A 21 -0.81 -15.51 9.51
CA LEU A 21 -0.76 -14.06 9.62
C LEU A 21 0.51 -13.51 8.97
N SER A 22 1.61 -14.21 9.16
CA SER A 22 2.87 -13.80 8.55
C SER A 22 2.74 -13.77 7.02
N ASP A 23 2.07 -14.78 6.46
CA ASP A 23 1.84 -14.82 5.02
C ASP A 23 0.97 -13.66 4.56
N VAL A 24 -0.06 -13.35 5.35
CA VAL A 24 -0.94 -12.23 5.03
C VAL A 24 -0.15 -10.92 5.04
N VAL A 25 0.66 -10.72 6.08
CA VAL A 25 1.45 -9.49 6.19
C VAL A 25 2.41 -9.37 5.02
N THR A 26 3.03 -10.47 4.62
CA THR A 26 3.94 -10.45 3.48
C THR A 26 3.23 -10.04 2.21
N ARG A 27 2.05 -10.61 1.97
CA ARG A 27 1.29 -10.26 0.77
C ARG A 27 0.84 -8.81 0.79
N GLN A 28 0.41 -8.35 1.96
CA GLN A 28 -0.01 -6.97 2.09
C GLN A 28 1.16 -6.02 1.89
N GLY A 29 2.34 -6.39 2.35
CA GLY A 29 3.52 -5.59 2.12
C GLY A 29 3.83 -5.42 0.65
N LYS A 30 3.73 -6.51 -0.11
CA LYS A 30 3.96 -6.45 -1.54
C LYS A 30 2.92 -5.59 -2.24
N GLU A 31 1.68 -5.72 -1.80
CA GLU A 31 0.60 -4.93 -2.38
C GLU A 31 0.80 -3.45 -2.10
N LEU A 32 1.21 -3.13 -0.88
CA LEU A 32 1.49 -1.74 -0.54
C LEU A 32 2.64 -1.17 -1.36
N ASP A 33 3.69 -1.97 -1.57
CA ASP A 33 4.80 -1.52 -2.40
C ASP A 33 4.32 -1.23 -3.81
N ARG A 34 3.49 -2.10 -4.35
CA ARG A 34 2.96 -1.92 -5.69
C ARG A 34 2.12 -0.66 -5.77
N LEU A 35 1.25 -0.46 -4.79
CA LEU A 35 0.40 0.72 -4.77
C LEU A 35 1.23 1.99 -4.61
N ASN A 36 2.26 1.94 -3.78
CA ASN A 36 3.11 3.10 -3.61
C ASN A 36 3.82 3.46 -4.90
N ARG A 37 4.26 2.46 -5.65
CA ARG A 37 4.89 2.74 -6.93
C ARG A 37 3.90 3.35 -7.92
N MET A 38 2.67 2.85 -7.92
CA MET A 38 1.65 3.39 -8.81
C MET A 38 1.31 4.83 -8.46
N VAL A 39 1.18 5.10 -7.17
CA VAL A 39 0.89 6.45 -6.72
C VAL A 39 2.04 7.38 -7.11
N GLY A 40 3.28 6.91 -6.95
CA GLY A 40 4.43 7.69 -7.33
C GLY A 40 4.42 8.04 -8.81
N MET A 41 4.10 7.06 -9.66
CA MET A 41 4.04 7.30 -11.09
C MET A 41 2.93 8.28 -11.45
N LEU A 42 1.79 8.14 -10.79
CA LEU A 42 0.68 9.06 -11.05
C LEU A 42 1.03 10.47 -10.60
N ALA A 43 1.72 10.59 -9.48
CA ALA A 43 2.14 11.90 -8.99
C ALA A 43 3.12 12.54 -9.97
N GLU A 44 4.03 11.76 -10.53
CA GLU A 44 4.97 12.27 -11.50
C GLU A 44 4.26 12.73 -12.76
N ARG A 45 3.30 11.94 -13.21
CA ARG A 45 2.54 12.33 -14.39
C ARG A 45 1.76 13.60 -14.15
N GLU A 46 1.18 13.72 -12.98
CA GLU A 46 0.42 14.90 -12.64
C GLU A 46 1.32 16.12 -12.59
N ALA A 47 2.52 15.96 -12.03
CA ALA A 47 3.47 17.06 -11.98
C ALA A 47 3.90 17.47 -13.38
N GLU A 48 4.13 16.50 -14.25
CA GLU A 48 4.51 16.79 -15.62
C GLU A 48 3.38 17.49 -16.36
N ARG A 49 2.17 17.05 -16.12
CA ARG A 49 1.03 17.67 -16.79
C ARG A 49 0.86 19.10 -16.33
N GLU A 50 1.03 19.35 -15.05
CA GLU A 50 0.94 20.69 -14.54
C GLU A 50 2.04 21.58 -15.08
N ALA A 51 3.26 21.04 -15.15
CA ALA A 51 4.36 21.81 -15.65
C ALA A 51 4.21 22.13 -17.13
N ALA A 52 3.71 21.18 -17.89
CA ALA A 52 3.60 21.37 -19.34
C ALA A 52 2.31 22.06 -19.73
N GLY A 53 1.22 21.63 -19.16
CA GLY A 53 -0.07 22.14 -19.57
C GLY A 53 -0.69 23.04 -18.56
N GLY A 54 -0.62 22.61 -17.32
CA GLY A 54 -1.25 23.36 -16.26
C GLY A 54 -0.67 24.73 -16.11
N GLY A 55 0.63 24.82 -16.20
CA GLY A 55 1.26 26.09 -16.11
C GLY A 55 0.81 27.02 -17.22
N ALA A 56 0.71 26.47 -18.39
CA ALA A 56 0.27 27.26 -19.51
C ALA A 56 -1.18 27.68 -19.34
N ILE A 57 -1.99 26.79 -18.86
CA ILE A 57 -3.39 27.09 -18.68
C ILE A 57 -3.59 28.13 -17.63
N GLU A 58 -2.91 27.98 -16.56
CA GLU A 58 -3.06 28.92 -15.52
C GLU A 58 -2.56 30.25 -15.92
N ALA A 59 -1.57 30.24 -16.66
CA ALA A 59 -1.09 31.47 -17.14
C ALA A 59 -2.14 32.14 -17.88
N ASN A 60 -2.96 31.52 -18.18
CA ASN A 60 -3.98 32.07 -18.80
C ASN A 60 -5.07 31.86 -18.18
N VAL A 61 -5.06 31.58 -17.42
CA VAL A 61 -5.78 31.63 -16.98
C VAL A 61 -5.92 31.90 -16.15
N ARG A 62 -5.77 32.11 -16.11
CA ARG A 62 -5.84 32.80 -15.44
C ARG A 62 -5.69 33.32 -15.38
N PRO A 63 -5.89 33.47 -15.69
CA PRO A 63 -5.87 34.28 -15.50
C PRO A 63 -5.81 34.66 -15.40
N PRO A 64 -6.07 35.03 -15.23
CA PRO A 64 -6.11 35.60 -14.85
C PRO A 64 -6.31 35.68 -14.56
N HIS A 65 -6.79 35.40 -14.10
CA HIS A 65 -7.01 35.60 -13.65
C HIS A 65 -7.14 35.39 -13.18
N TRP A 66 -7.44 35.36 -12.94
CA TRP A 66 -7.58 35.39 -12.47
C TRP A 66 -7.45 35.82 -11.84
#